data_7a29a63d8f72a61feb016ce67bd07f65
#
_entry.id   7a29a63d8f72a61feb016ce67bd07f65
#
_cell.length_a   1.000
_cell.length_b   1.000
_cell.length_c   1.000
_cell.angle_alpha   90.00
_cell.angle_beta   90.00
_cell.angle_gamma   90.00
#
_symmetry.space_group_name_H-M   'P 1'
#
loop_
_entity.id
_entity.type
_entity.pdbx_description
1 polymer ?
#
loop_
_entity_poly.entity_id
_entity_poly.type
_entity_poly.pdbx_seq_one_letter_code
_entity_poly.pdbx_strand_id
1 'polypeptide(L)'
;MKKKLISIFAIVLVAWAFACAALYGIMRRPPEAFARFMAKIPGPVAFLVLPFETLWTHARAGALQVGDAAPNFSLAKLDKSAAVQLSNLTAQGQPIVLIFGSYT
;
A
#
# COMPACT_ATOMS: atom_id res chain seq x y z
N MET A 1 29.18 26.59 -16.95
CA MET A 1 27.75 26.60 -16.61
C MET A 1 27.06 25.27 -16.92
N LYS A 2 27.21 24.70 -18.10
CA LYS A 2 26.59 23.43 -18.50
C LYS A 2 26.94 22.26 -17.55
N LYS A 3 28.20 22.11 -17.15
CA LYS A 3 28.65 21.04 -16.25
C LYS A 3 28.01 21.14 -14.86
N LYS A 4 27.88 22.34 -14.30
CA LYS A 4 27.25 22.59 -13.02
C LYS A 4 25.76 22.28 -13.08
N LEU A 5 25.09 22.62 -14.17
CA LEU A 5 23.67 22.34 -14.37
C LEU A 5 23.39 20.82 -14.43
N ILE A 6 24.24 20.09 -15.16
CA ILE A 6 24.18 18.63 -15.27
C ILE A 6 24.41 17.98 -13.91
N SER A 7 25.37 18.47 -13.13
CA SER A 7 25.63 17.93 -11.78
C SER A 7 24.47 18.17 -10.84
N ILE A 8 23.87 19.35 -10.86
CA ILE A 8 22.68 19.65 -10.04
C ILE A 8 21.51 18.75 -10.45
N PHE A 9 21.27 18.61 -11.75
CA PHE A 9 20.21 17.73 -12.25
C PHE A 9 20.44 16.28 -11.83
N ALA A 10 21.66 15.79 -11.91
CA ALA A 10 22.00 14.43 -11.47
C ALA A 10 21.75 14.21 -9.96
N ILE A 11 22.15 15.20 -9.14
CA ILE A 11 21.92 15.14 -7.70
C ILE A 11 20.41 15.11 -7.38
N VAL A 12 19.64 15.96 -8.03
CA VAL A 12 18.18 16.02 -7.85
C VAL A 12 17.53 14.70 -8.27
N LEU A 13 17.96 14.12 -9.38
CA LEU A 13 17.44 12.84 -9.87
C LEU A 13 17.74 11.70 -8.89
N VAL A 14 18.96 11.64 -8.37
CA VAL A 14 19.36 10.63 -7.38
C VAL A 14 18.54 10.80 -6.09
N ALA A 15 18.40 12.03 -5.61
CA ALA A 15 17.58 12.32 -4.42
C ALA A 15 16.13 11.90 -4.62
N TRP A 16 15.56 12.18 -5.79
CA TRP A 16 14.20 11.75 -6.14
C TRP A 16 14.07 10.23 -6.20
N ALA A 17 15.04 9.54 -6.80
CA ALA A 17 15.06 8.07 -6.83
C ALA A 17 15.13 7.46 -5.43
N PHE A 18 15.94 8.04 -4.53
CA PHE A 18 15.99 7.63 -3.13
C PHE A 18 14.65 7.85 -2.41
N ALA A 19 14.00 8.98 -2.65
CA ALA A 19 12.68 9.26 -2.08
C ALA A 19 11.64 8.24 -2.55
N CYS A 20 11.62 7.89 -3.83
CA CYS A 20 10.74 6.86 -4.39
C CYS A 20 11.03 5.48 -3.76
N ALA A 21 12.29 5.10 -3.61
CA ALA A 21 12.68 3.83 -3.01
C ALA A 21 12.27 3.74 -1.53
N ALA A 22 12.48 4.81 -0.77
CA ALA A 22 12.07 4.90 0.63
C ALA A 22 10.55 4.81 0.79
N LEU A 23 9.81 5.53 -0.05
CA LEU A 23 8.35 5.49 -0.07
C LEU A 23 7.83 4.09 -0.41
N TYR A 24 8.40 3.45 -1.41
CA TYR A 24 8.04 2.08 -1.78
C TYR A 24 8.28 1.11 -0.62
N GLY A 25 9.42 1.22 0.07
CA GLY A 25 9.73 0.41 1.23
C GLY A 25 8.73 0.56 2.37
N ILE A 26 8.28 1.80 2.63
CA ILE A 26 7.24 2.08 3.64
C ILE A 26 5.88 1.56 3.20
N MET A 27 5.55 1.65 1.93
CA MET A 27 4.28 1.14 1.38
C MET A 27 4.15 -0.38 1.51
N ARG A 28 5.27 -1.10 1.56
CA ARG A 28 5.27 -2.56 1.79
C ARG A 28 5.11 -2.95 3.26
N ARG A 29 5.21 -2.01 4.17
CA ARG A 29 4.98 -2.24 5.60
C ARG A 29 3.49 -2.29 5.92
N PRO A 30 3.10 -2.70 7.14
CA PRO A 30 1.70 -2.65 7.56
C PRO A 30 1.06 -1.27 7.34
N PRO A 31 -0.24 -1.21 7.01
CA PRO A 31 -0.91 0.05 6.66
C PRO A 31 -0.78 1.16 7.70
N GLU A 32 -0.71 0.79 8.97
CA GLU A 32 -0.58 1.76 10.07
C GLU A 32 0.76 2.52 10.03
N ALA A 33 1.83 1.84 9.61
CA ALA A 33 3.14 2.47 9.47
C ALA A 33 3.14 3.48 8.32
N PHE A 34 2.52 3.14 7.21
CA PHE A 34 2.35 4.03 6.07
C PHE A 34 1.47 5.24 6.43
N ALA A 35 0.35 5.02 7.11
CA ALA A 35 -0.54 6.09 7.55
C ALA A 35 0.17 7.10 8.47
N ARG A 36 0.96 6.62 9.43
CA ARG A 36 1.76 7.47 10.32
C ARG A 36 2.81 8.29 9.57
N PHE A 37 3.42 7.70 8.56
CA PHE A 37 4.38 8.38 7.70
C PHE A 37 3.68 9.47 6.88
N MET A 38 2.56 9.16 6.25
CA MET A 38 1.80 10.11 5.42
C MET A 38 1.25 11.29 6.22
N ALA A 39 0.92 11.09 7.48
CA ALA A 39 0.45 12.18 8.36
C ALA A 39 1.50 13.28 8.58
N LYS A 40 2.77 12.99 8.34
CA LYS A 40 3.89 13.94 8.51
C LYS A 40 4.26 14.66 7.23
N ILE A 41 3.70 14.27 6.09
CA ILE A 41 4.06 14.84 4.78
C ILE A 41 3.01 15.88 4.37
N PRO A 42 3.42 17.10 3.94
CA PRO A 42 2.49 18.05 3.34
C PRO A 42 1.97 17.50 2.01
N GLY A 43 0.67 17.17 2.00
CA GLY A 43 0.03 16.36 0.98
C GLY A 43 0.16 16.84 -0.46
N PRO A 44 -0.24 18.07 -0.83
CA PRO A 44 -0.39 18.40 -2.26
C PRO A 44 0.92 18.34 -3.05
N VAL A 45 2.02 18.80 -2.49
CA VAL A 45 3.33 18.85 -3.18
C VAL A 45 3.90 17.45 -3.37
N ALA A 46 3.80 16.60 -2.34
CA ALA A 46 4.31 15.24 -2.41
C ALA A 46 3.59 14.42 -3.49
N PHE A 47 2.26 14.53 -3.59
CA PHE A 47 1.48 13.84 -4.61
C PHE A 47 1.78 14.29 -6.04
N LEU A 48 2.21 15.53 -6.23
CA LEU A 48 2.59 16.03 -7.56
C LEU A 48 3.98 15.55 -7.99
N VAL A 49 4.90 15.38 -7.05
CA VAL A 49 6.31 15.07 -7.34
C VAL A 49 6.59 13.57 -7.34
N LEU A 50 5.90 12.81 -6.49
CA LEU A 50 6.11 11.37 -6.32
C LEU A 50 4.98 10.57 -6.97
N PRO A 51 5.29 9.44 -7.65
CA PRO A 51 4.29 8.60 -8.30
C PRO A 51 3.61 7.65 -7.28
N PHE A 52 2.80 8.20 -6.37
CA PHE A 52 2.18 7.44 -5.28
C PHE A 52 1.32 6.29 -5.77
N GLU A 53 0.45 6.54 -6.74
CA GLU A 53 -0.45 5.51 -7.26
C GLU A 53 0.32 4.34 -7.86
N THR A 54 1.30 4.62 -8.71
CA THR A 54 2.14 3.60 -9.33
C THR A 54 2.91 2.79 -8.30
N LEU A 55 3.55 3.47 -7.34
CA LEU A 55 4.30 2.80 -6.26
C LEU A 55 3.38 1.98 -5.37
N TRP A 56 2.21 2.50 -5.01
CA TRP A 56 1.24 1.82 -4.18
C TRP A 56 0.71 0.56 -4.85
N THR A 57 0.34 0.66 -6.12
CA THR A 57 -0.15 -0.48 -6.90
C THR A 57 0.88 -1.61 -6.94
N HIS A 58 2.15 -1.28 -7.21
CA HIS A 58 3.22 -2.27 -7.23
C HIS A 58 3.54 -2.83 -5.83
N ALA A 59 3.58 -1.98 -4.81
CA ALA A 59 3.89 -2.40 -3.44
C ALA A 59 2.81 -3.33 -2.86
N ARG A 60 1.56 -3.15 -3.26
CA ARG A 60 0.40 -3.92 -2.80
C ARG A 60 -0.06 -4.97 -3.81
N ALA A 61 0.61 -5.11 -4.92
CA ALA A 61 0.32 -6.17 -5.86
C ALA A 61 0.50 -7.54 -5.19
N GLY A 62 -0.53 -8.35 -5.25
CA GLY A 62 -0.49 -9.71 -4.75
C GLY A 62 0.03 -10.69 -5.79
N ALA A 63 0.41 -11.86 -5.34
CA ALA A 63 0.80 -12.97 -6.20
C ALA A 63 -0.33 -14.00 -6.40
N LEU A 64 -1.50 -13.77 -5.81
CA LEU A 64 -2.63 -14.70 -5.88
C LEU A 64 -3.25 -14.72 -7.27
N GLN A 65 -3.56 -15.93 -7.72
CA GLN A 65 -4.24 -16.19 -8.98
C GLN A 65 -5.53 -16.95 -8.73
N VAL A 66 -6.39 -16.99 -9.74
CA VAL A 66 -7.62 -17.79 -9.69
C VAL A 66 -7.26 -19.27 -9.49
N GLY A 67 -7.88 -19.89 -8.49
CA GLY A 67 -7.59 -21.26 -8.08
C GLY A 67 -6.66 -21.40 -6.89
N ASP A 68 -5.96 -20.33 -6.50
CA ASP A 68 -5.13 -20.32 -5.31
C ASP A 68 -5.97 -20.31 -4.03
N ALA A 69 -5.43 -20.89 -2.96
CA ALA A 69 -6.06 -20.82 -1.64
C ALA A 69 -6.07 -19.37 -1.14
N ALA A 70 -7.22 -18.91 -0.65
CA ALA A 70 -7.33 -17.57 -0.08
C ALA A 70 -6.53 -17.47 1.22
N PRO A 71 -5.74 -16.39 1.41
CA PRO A 71 -5.09 -16.14 2.69
C PRO A 71 -6.13 -16.03 3.81
N ASN A 72 -5.86 -16.70 4.93
CA ASN A 72 -6.74 -16.60 6.08
C ASN A 72 -6.55 -15.26 6.80
N PHE A 73 -7.63 -14.70 7.28
CA PHE A 73 -7.60 -13.51 8.13
C PHE A 73 -8.75 -13.55 9.13
N SER A 74 -8.63 -12.79 10.19
CA SER A 74 -9.65 -12.65 11.22
C SER A 74 -10.11 -11.19 11.29
N LEU A 75 -11.41 -10.99 11.25
CA LEU A 75 -12.03 -9.68 11.36
C LEU A 75 -13.10 -9.68 12.47
N ALA A 76 -13.17 -8.59 13.20
CA ALA A 76 -14.23 -8.37 14.16
C ALA A 76 -15.56 -8.15 13.44
N LYS A 77 -16.63 -8.73 14.00
CA LYS A 77 -18.00 -8.43 13.57
C LYS A 77 -18.32 -6.95 13.77
N LEU A 78 -19.29 -6.44 13.02
CA LEU A 78 -19.71 -5.04 13.11
C LEU A 78 -20.13 -4.64 14.53
N ASP A 79 -20.81 -5.53 15.25
CA ASP A 79 -21.23 -5.35 16.64
C ASP A 79 -20.11 -5.62 17.66
N LYS A 80 -18.91 -5.98 17.20
CA LYS A 80 -17.73 -6.31 18.01
C LYS A 80 -17.92 -7.47 19.00
N SER A 81 -18.95 -8.28 18.82
CA SER A 81 -19.26 -9.41 19.72
C SER A 81 -18.29 -10.58 19.58
N ALA A 82 -17.72 -10.77 18.40
CA ALA A 82 -16.80 -11.87 18.10
C ALA A 82 -15.91 -11.53 16.91
N ALA A 83 -14.82 -12.31 16.74
CA ALA A 83 -14.02 -12.31 15.53
C ALA A 83 -14.43 -13.48 14.63
N VAL A 84 -14.39 -13.26 13.32
CA VAL A 84 -14.67 -14.27 12.31
C VAL A 84 -13.44 -14.51 11.47
N GLN A 85 -13.04 -15.76 11.31
CA GLN A 85 -11.96 -16.16 10.44
C GLN A 85 -12.50 -16.59 9.07
N LEU A 86 -11.83 -16.19 8.00
CA LEU A 86 -12.22 -16.58 6.65
C LEU A 86 -12.21 -18.10 6.47
N SER A 87 -11.23 -18.79 7.04
CA SER A 87 -11.13 -20.26 6.97
C SER A 87 -12.36 -20.97 7.52
N ASN A 88 -12.97 -20.44 8.56
CA ASN A 88 -14.19 -21.00 9.13
C ASN A 88 -15.40 -20.85 8.21
N LEU A 89 -15.45 -19.75 7.46
CA LEU A 89 -16.52 -19.52 6.48
C LEU A 89 -16.34 -20.40 5.24
N THR A 90 -15.13 -20.54 4.75
CA THR A 90 -14.84 -21.39 3.58
C THR A 90 -15.06 -22.87 3.85
N ALA A 91 -14.85 -23.31 5.10
CA ALA A 91 -15.09 -24.70 5.52
C ALA A 91 -16.57 -25.11 5.44
N GLN A 92 -17.51 -24.16 5.38
CA GLN A 92 -18.94 -24.42 5.25
C GLN A 92 -19.36 -24.82 3.83
N GLY A 93 -18.46 -24.77 2.84
CA GLY A 93 -18.71 -25.18 1.47
C GLY A 93 -19.59 -24.24 0.64
N GLN A 94 -19.86 -23.02 1.14
CA GLN A 94 -20.63 -22.01 0.45
C GLN A 94 -19.72 -20.97 -0.22
N PRO A 95 -20.12 -20.40 -1.37
CA PRO A 95 -19.39 -19.29 -1.99
C PRO A 95 -19.35 -18.08 -1.06
N ILE A 96 -18.18 -17.42 -1.01
CA ILE A 96 -17.99 -16.20 -0.21
C ILE A 96 -17.59 -15.06 -1.15
N VAL A 97 -18.28 -13.94 -1.02
CA VAL A 97 -17.97 -12.70 -1.73
C VAL A 97 -17.41 -11.71 -0.72
N LEU A 98 -16.17 -11.29 -0.94
CA LEU A 98 -15.52 -10.25 -0.15
C LEU A 98 -15.72 -8.89 -0.82
N ILE A 99 -16.25 -7.94 -0.07
CA ILE A 99 -16.45 -6.56 -0.54
C ILE A 99 -15.51 -5.67 0.25
N PHE A 100 -14.65 -4.95 -0.47
CA PHE A 100 -13.72 -3.99 0.11
C PHE A 100 -14.25 -2.59 -0.13
N GLY A 101 -14.28 -1.79 0.93
CA GLY A 101 -14.78 -0.43 0.84
C GLY A 101 -14.37 0.43 2.03
N SER A 102 -14.63 1.72 1.90
CA SER A 102 -14.42 2.69 2.96
C SER A 102 -15.69 3.51 3.16
N TYR A 103 -15.92 3.93 4.40
CA TYR A 103 -17.02 4.84 4.74
C TYR A 103 -16.69 6.31 4.46
N THR A 104 -15.48 6.59 4.00
CA THR A 104 -15.04 7.97 3.70
C THR A 104 -15.26 8.35 2.25
#